data_cf4ab5754a79d939fe23cc56b414df33
#
_entry.id   cf4ab5754a79d939fe23cc56b414df33
#
_cell.length_a   1.000
_cell.length_b   1.000
_cell.length_c   1.000
_cell.angle_alpha   90.00
_cell.angle_beta   90.00
_cell.angle_gamma   90.00
#
_symmetry.space_group_name_H-M   'P 1'
#
loop_
_entity.id
_entity.type
_entity.pdbx_description
1 polymer ?
#
loop_
_entity_poly.entity_id
_entity_poly.type
_entity_poly.pdbx_seq_one_letter_code
_entity_poly.pdbx_strand_id
1 'polypeptide(L)'
;WTPRLEGLDLRRELETLERLGGSLVIPGDPWWPPGLDELEQPPFCLWVRGDPALLALRGEPEPGGGRPPPGRQDRVPAGPGAGLAVALVGSRASTAYGEGVARDLGRELAARGVLIVSGGAYGIDAAAHRGAQQGGRTLSVSAGGVDRLYPAGNAGVLEEIVTTGALVAEVPPGCQPGRHRFLSRNRLIAAMTGGTVVVEAAWRSGALSTARHARDLGRELGAVPGPVTSMASAGCHRLLREGAVCVTDADEVLELIEPVGASDPDALKARRAEERGGGLLDGLDELPAAVLDAMPARGATGAAALARVAGLSEREVVSALGLLELAGRVGREGESWRRARASDRRASNLDA
;
A
#
# COMPACT_ATOMS: atom_id res chain seq x y z
N TRP A 1 30.38 -10.37 -25.34
CA TRP A 1 29.41 -9.26 -25.48
C TRP A 1 29.29 -8.79 -26.93
N THR A 2 30.39 -8.65 -27.67
CA THR A 2 30.45 -8.13 -29.05
C THR A 2 29.40 -8.78 -29.99
N PRO A 3 29.27 -10.12 -30.11
CA PRO A 3 28.31 -10.72 -31.05
C PRO A 3 26.82 -10.44 -30.69
N ARG A 4 26.53 -10.11 -29.42
CA ARG A 4 25.17 -9.71 -29.00
C ARG A 4 24.86 -8.26 -29.29
N LEU A 5 25.85 -7.40 -29.29
CA LEU A 5 25.71 -5.98 -29.63
C LEU A 5 25.52 -5.81 -31.16
N GLU A 6 26.22 -6.62 -31.97
CA GLU A 6 26.09 -6.60 -33.44
C GLU A 6 24.69 -7.04 -33.94
N GLY A 7 23.96 -7.82 -33.15
CA GLY A 7 22.59 -8.27 -33.47
C GLY A 7 21.47 -7.44 -32.84
N LEU A 8 21.77 -6.34 -32.15
CA LEU A 8 20.78 -5.44 -31.56
C LEU A 8 20.21 -4.50 -32.65
N ASP A 9 18.97 -4.72 -33.02
CA ASP A 9 18.21 -3.81 -33.88
C ASP A 9 17.48 -2.76 -33.03
N LEU A 10 18.24 -1.80 -32.54
CA LEU A 10 17.70 -0.67 -31.73
C LEU A 10 16.61 0.12 -32.47
N ARG A 11 16.69 0.18 -33.81
CA ARG A 11 15.72 0.89 -34.62
C ARG A 11 14.34 0.22 -34.51
N ARG A 12 14.28 -1.09 -34.63
CA ARG A 12 13.04 -1.87 -34.53
C ARG A 12 12.38 -1.73 -33.14
N GLU A 13 13.19 -1.70 -32.09
CA GLU A 13 12.72 -1.56 -30.72
C GLU A 13 12.16 -0.17 -30.46
N LEU A 14 12.85 0.88 -30.96
CA LEU A 14 12.38 2.26 -30.87
C LEU A 14 11.10 2.49 -31.71
N GLU A 15 11.02 1.96 -32.93
CA GLU A 15 9.81 2.01 -33.75
C GLU A 15 8.62 1.30 -33.08
N THR A 16 8.91 0.22 -32.36
CA THR A 16 7.87 -0.49 -31.60
C THR A 16 7.39 0.35 -30.41
N LEU A 17 8.31 0.99 -29.68
CA LEU A 17 7.97 1.90 -28.59
C LEU A 17 7.14 3.09 -29.08
N GLU A 18 7.54 3.71 -30.19
CA GLU A 18 6.85 4.84 -30.80
C GLU A 18 5.42 4.48 -31.24
N ARG A 19 5.23 3.31 -31.87
CA ARG A 19 3.88 2.79 -32.21
C ARG A 19 2.99 2.56 -31.00
N LEU A 20 3.59 2.28 -29.83
CA LEU A 20 2.88 2.11 -28.57
C LEU A 20 2.63 3.44 -27.84
N GLY A 21 3.03 4.57 -28.44
CA GLY A 21 2.98 5.88 -27.77
C GLY A 21 3.88 5.97 -26.53
N GLY A 22 4.95 5.18 -26.51
CA GLY A 22 5.87 5.12 -25.37
C GLY A 22 7.02 6.10 -25.50
N SER A 23 7.81 6.20 -24.43
CA SER A 23 9.00 7.05 -24.32
C SER A 23 10.19 6.25 -23.81
N LEU A 24 11.39 6.62 -24.26
CA LEU A 24 12.65 6.14 -23.68
C LEU A 24 13.18 7.19 -22.73
N VAL A 25 13.52 6.79 -21.50
CA VAL A 25 14.08 7.67 -20.47
C VAL A 25 15.49 7.17 -20.15
N ILE A 26 16.47 8.06 -20.19
CA ILE A 26 17.88 7.75 -19.95
C ILE A 26 18.42 8.57 -18.76
N PRO A 27 19.57 8.18 -18.16
CA PRO A 27 20.23 8.98 -17.13
C PRO A 27 20.46 10.42 -17.58
N GLY A 28 20.08 11.37 -16.73
CA GLY A 28 20.15 12.81 -17.02
C GLY A 28 18.89 13.42 -17.62
N ASP A 29 17.91 12.61 -18.04
CA ASP A 29 16.60 13.14 -18.45
C ASP A 29 15.83 13.70 -17.22
N PRO A 30 14.97 14.71 -17.42
CA PRO A 30 14.15 15.28 -16.35
C PRO A 30 13.21 14.27 -15.66
N TRP A 31 12.95 13.15 -16.30
CA TRP A 31 12.09 12.08 -15.80
C TRP A 31 12.88 10.88 -15.24
N TRP A 32 14.22 10.96 -15.23
CA TRP A 32 15.03 9.90 -14.68
C TRP A 32 14.86 9.82 -13.14
N PRO A 33 14.48 8.65 -12.59
CA PRO A 33 14.37 8.48 -11.15
C PRO A 33 15.76 8.49 -10.49
N PRO A 34 16.12 9.48 -9.68
CA PRO A 34 17.48 9.57 -9.13
C PRO A 34 17.87 8.39 -8.24
N GLY A 35 16.90 7.73 -7.61
CA GLY A 35 17.16 6.54 -6.82
C GLY A 35 17.72 5.34 -7.61
N LEU A 36 17.64 5.36 -8.94
CA LEU A 36 18.24 4.32 -9.78
C LEU A 36 19.77 4.43 -9.85
N ASP A 37 20.32 5.64 -9.68
CA ASP A 37 21.76 5.88 -9.70
C ASP A 37 22.45 5.34 -8.43
N GLU A 38 21.69 5.06 -7.37
CA GLU A 38 22.18 4.46 -6.13
C GLU A 38 22.35 2.93 -6.23
N LEU A 39 21.84 2.31 -7.30
CA LEU A 39 21.99 0.88 -7.52
C LEU A 39 23.43 0.51 -7.88
N GLU A 40 23.92 -0.61 -7.37
CA GLU A 40 25.23 -1.16 -7.78
C GLU A 40 25.32 -1.38 -9.29
N GLN A 41 24.19 -1.71 -9.93
CA GLN A 41 24.05 -1.88 -11.37
C GLN A 41 22.83 -1.07 -11.84
N PRO A 42 22.98 0.24 -12.06
CA PRO A 42 21.89 1.07 -12.57
C PRO A 42 21.47 0.62 -13.98
N PRO A 43 20.19 0.77 -14.36
CA PRO A 43 19.75 0.49 -15.72
C PRO A 43 20.33 1.53 -16.68
N PHE A 44 20.59 1.13 -17.93
CA PHE A 44 21.06 2.06 -18.98
C PHE A 44 19.95 2.97 -19.48
N CYS A 45 18.70 2.51 -19.42
CA CYS A 45 17.52 3.24 -19.84
C CYS A 45 16.26 2.61 -19.23
N LEU A 46 15.17 3.33 -19.29
CA LEU A 46 13.83 2.84 -19.00
C LEU A 46 12.93 3.00 -20.23
N TRP A 47 12.27 1.92 -20.60
CA TRP A 47 11.19 1.89 -21.61
C TRP A 47 9.89 2.17 -20.88
N VAL A 48 9.14 3.17 -21.33
CA VAL A 48 7.96 3.68 -20.61
C VAL A 48 6.76 3.69 -21.54
N ARG A 49 5.60 3.22 -21.05
CA ARG A 49 4.28 3.46 -21.63
C ARG A 49 3.40 4.17 -20.61
N GLY A 50 2.68 5.20 -21.05
CA GLY A 50 1.91 6.08 -20.18
C GLY A 50 2.66 7.37 -19.88
N ASP A 51 2.46 7.95 -18.69
CA ASP A 51 3.00 9.26 -18.31
C ASP A 51 4.44 9.15 -17.74
N PRO A 52 5.50 9.52 -18.50
CA PRO A 52 6.87 9.42 -18.02
C PRO A 52 7.16 10.41 -16.87
N ALA A 53 6.36 11.49 -16.71
CA ALA A 53 6.55 12.43 -15.62
C ALA A 53 6.34 11.81 -14.23
N LEU A 54 5.65 10.68 -14.15
CA LEU A 54 5.48 9.95 -12.90
C LEU A 54 6.78 9.33 -12.38
N LEU A 55 7.80 9.18 -13.20
CA LEU A 55 9.07 8.61 -12.78
C LEU A 55 9.89 9.60 -11.94
N ALA A 56 9.67 10.91 -12.11
CA ALA A 56 10.39 11.99 -11.42
C ALA A 56 9.74 12.41 -10.09
N LEU A 57 8.70 11.71 -9.62
CA LEU A 57 7.96 12.06 -8.40
C LEU A 57 8.75 11.78 -7.10
N ARG A 58 10.05 11.76 -7.15
CA ARG A 58 10.87 11.61 -5.96
C ARG A 58 11.76 12.81 -5.78
N GLY A 59 11.65 13.42 -4.62
CA GLY A 59 12.61 14.38 -4.13
C GLY A 59 12.17 15.84 -4.23
N GLU A 60 12.68 16.59 -3.29
CA GLU A 60 12.57 18.02 -3.21
C GLU A 60 12.95 18.68 -4.53
N PRO A 61 12.32 19.82 -4.89
CA PRO A 61 12.85 20.64 -5.95
C PRO A 61 14.27 21.05 -5.54
N GLU A 62 15.27 20.65 -6.32
CA GLU A 62 16.65 21.12 -6.18
C GLU A 62 16.62 22.66 -6.09
N PRO A 63 17.22 23.28 -5.06
CA PRO A 63 17.32 24.72 -4.99
C PRO A 63 18.21 25.20 -6.15
N GLY A 64 17.60 25.63 -7.24
CA GLY A 64 18.25 26.06 -8.48
C GLY A 64 17.85 25.29 -9.73
N GLY A 65 17.01 24.28 -9.61
CA GLY A 65 16.52 23.45 -10.74
C GLY A 65 15.67 24.26 -11.73
N GLY A 66 15.99 24.09 -13.01
CA GLY A 66 15.30 24.74 -14.11
C GLY A 66 13.79 24.51 -14.11
N ARG A 67 13.06 25.39 -14.79
CA ARG A 67 11.60 25.35 -14.97
C ARG A 67 11.14 23.95 -15.36
N PRO A 68 10.18 23.37 -14.65
CA PRO A 68 9.64 22.05 -15.01
C PRO A 68 9.11 22.07 -16.45
N PRO A 69 9.21 20.96 -17.19
CA PRO A 69 8.72 20.86 -18.56
C PRO A 69 7.23 21.23 -18.62
N PRO A 70 6.78 21.86 -19.72
CA PRO A 70 5.39 22.30 -19.88
C PRO A 70 4.43 21.09 -19.75
N GLY A 71 3.42 21.22 -18.88
CA GLY A 71 2.44 20.17 -18.57
C GLY A 71 2.58 19.52 -17.19
N ARG A 72 3.64 19.80 -16.43
CA ARG A 72 3.83 19.27 -15.08
C ARG A 72 2.98 19.98 -14.02
N GLN A 73 2.69 21.28 -14.20
CA GLN A 73 2.01 22.10 -13.18
C GLN A 73 0.55 21.70 -12.92
N ASP A 74 -0.12 21.06 -13.89
CA ASP A 74 -1.55 20.81 -13.80
C ASP A 74 -1.92 19.37 -13.36
N ARG A 75 -0.93 18.51 -13.03
CA ARG A 75 -1.16 17.07 -12.86
C ARG A 75 -0.66 16.44 -11.56
N VAL A 76 0.02 17.20 -10.70
CA VAL A 76 0.42 16.66 -9.39
C VAL A 76 -0.76 16.82 -8.44
N PRO A 77 -1.27 15.76 -7.84
CA PRO A 77 -2.31 15.88 -6.83
C PRO A 77 -1.82 16.76 -5.68
N ALA A 78 -2.56 17.80 -5.37
CA ALA A 78 -2.32 18.60 -4.17
C ALA A 78 -2.79 17.76 -2.96
N GLY A 79 -1.90 17.05 -2.33
CA GLY A 79 -2.19 16.25 -1.14
C GLY A 79 -0.96 16.13 -0.26
N PRO A 80 -1.09 15.69 1.00
CA PRO A 80 0.02 15.59 1.94
C PRO A 80 1.12 14.63 1.48
N GLY A 81 0.83 13.70 0.58
CA GLY A 81 1.80 12.77 0.00
C GLY A 81 2.30 13.16 -1.39
N ALA A 82 2.05 14.40 -1.86
CA ALA A 82 2.49 14.83 -3.19
C ALA A 82 4.02 14.79 -3.30
N GLY A 83 4.51 14.10 -4.33
CA GLY A 83 5.95 13.90 -4.54
C GLY A 83 6.53 12.66 -3.84
N LEU A 84 5.76 11.95 -3.03
CA LEU A 84 6.17 10.69 -2.40
C LEU A 84 5.79 9.48 -3.26
N ALA A 85 6.60 8.43 -3.15
CA ALA A 85 6.33 7.13 -3.78
C ALA A 85 6.59 6.00 -2.79
N VAL A 86 5.71 4.99 -2.78
CA VAL A 86 5.85 3.79 -1.95
C VAL A 86 5.66 2.52 -2.77
N ALA A 87 6.48 1.51 -2.50
CA ALA A 87 6.31 0.18 -3.06
C ALA A 87 5.33 -0.63 -2.21
N LEU A 88 4.22 -1.09 -2.79
CA LEU A 88 3.34 -2.08 -2.18
C LEU A 88 3.56 -3.42 -2.87
N VAL A 89 4.12 -4.39 -2.16
CA VAL A 89 4.51 -5.69 -2.73
C VAL A 89 4.06 -6.86 -1.86
N GLY A 90 3.97 -8.05 -2.46
CA GLY A 90 3.62 -9.21 -1.66
C GLY A 90 3.49 -10.52 -2.43
N SER A 91 2.76 -11.45 -1.82
CA SER A 91 2.52 -12.79 -2.34
C SER A 91 1.71 -12.77 -3.63
N ARG A 92 2.09 -13.63 -4.58
CA ARG A 92 1.28 -13.89 -5.79
C ARG A 92 0.08 -14.78 -5.51
N ALA A 93 0.20 -15.65 -4.51
CA ALA A 93 -0.86 -16.48 -3.97
C ALA A 93 -1.32 -15.85 -2.64
N SER A 94 -1.96 -14.70 -2.75
CA SER A 94 -2.44 -13.89 -1.64
C SER A 94 -3.74 -14.43 -1.06
N THR A 95 -4.01 -14.09 0.18
CA THR A 95 -5.30 -14.32 0.81
C THR A 95 -6.25 -13.14 0.54
N ALA A 96 -7.55 -13.36 0.75
CA ALA A 96 -8.54 -12.26 0.69
C ALA A 96 -8.23 -11.14 1.68
N TYR A 97 -7.63 -11.46 2.84
CA TYR A 97 -7.14 -10.47 3.80
C TYR A 97 -6.04 -9.61 3.19
N GLY A 98 -4.97 -10.23 2.67
CA GLY A 98 -3.86 -9.50 2.07
C GLY A 98 -4.27 -8.63 0.88
N GLU A 99 -5.15 -9.16 0.00
CA GLU A 99 -5.68 -8.37 -1.12
C GLU A 99 -6.57 -7.21 -0.67
N GLY A 100 -7.36 -7.39 0.39
CA GLY A 100 -8.16 -6.32 1.00
C GLY A 100 -7.25 -5.20 1.50
N VAL A 101 -6.27 -5.53 2.35
CA VAL A 101 -5.30 -4.55 2.88
C VAL A 101 -4.53 -3.84 1.77
N ALA A 102 -4.01 -4.57 0.78
CA ALA A 102 -3.27 -3.97 -0.34
C ALA A 102 -4.12 -3.00 -1.16
N ARG A 103 -5.40 -3.33 -1.37
CA ARG A 103 -6.35 -2.47 -2.09
C ARG A 103 -6.67 -1.20 -1.30
N ASP A 104 -6.93 -1.33 -0.01
CA ASP A 104 -7.28 -0.20 0.85
C ASP A 104 -6.08 0.75 1.01
N LEU A 105 -4.88 0.24 1.31
CA LEU A 105 -3.64 1.03 1.33
C LEU A 105 -3.38 1.72 -0.01
N GLY A 106 -3.51 0.99 -1.13
CA GLY A 106 -3.32 1.56 -2.47
C GLY A 106 -4.28 2.71 -2.75
N ARG A 107 -5.56 2.56 -2.42
CA ARG A 107 -6.60 3.57 -2.61
C ARG A 107 -6.35 4.80 -1.73
N GLU A 108 -6.11 4.61 -0.45
CA GLU A 108 -5.98 5.70 0.51
C GLU A 108 -4.71 6.52 0.31
N LEU A 109 -3.57 5.85 0.06
CA LEU A 109 -2.31 6.52 -0.23
C LEU A 109 -2.37 7.28 -1.56
N ALA A 110 -2.92 6.66 -2.62
CA ALA A 110 -3.06 7.33 -3.92
C ALA A 110 -4.01 8.54 -3.85
N ALA A 111 -5.10 8.47 -3.07
CA ALA A 111 -6.00 9.60 -2.84
C ALA A 111 -5.32 10.77 -2.12
N ARG A 112 -4.24 10.51 -1.36
CA ARG A 112 -3.40 11.51 -0.70
C ARG A 112 -2.24 12.01 -1.57
N GLY A 113 -2.16 11.56 -2.83
CA GLY A 113 -1.15 11.98 -3.80
C GLY A 113 0.13 11.14 -3.80
N VAL A 114 0.22 10.07 -3.01
CA VAL A 114 1.36 9.15 -3.04
C VAL A 114 1.32 8.29 -4.30
N LEU A 115 2.43 8.18 -5.01
CA LEU A 115 2.56 7.26 -6.13
C LEU A 115 2.74 5.83 -5.63
N ILE A 116 1.82 4.95 -6.00
CA ILE A 116 1.93 3.52 -5.70
C ILE A 116 2.76 2.84 -6.79
N VAL A 117 3.87 2.22 -6.38
CA VAL A 117 4.76 1.46 -7.27
C VAL A 117 4.66 -0.03 -6.95
N SER A 118 4.44 -0.86 -7.96
CA SER A 118 4.44 -2.30 -7.77
C SER A 118 4.84 -3.04 -9.06
N GLY A 119 4.78 -4.37 -9.03
CA GLY A 119 5.28 -5.19 -10.13
C GLY A 119 4.23 -5.73 -11.09
N GLY A 120 2.96 -5.45 -10.88
CA GLY A 120 1.87 -5.95 -11.71
C GLY A 120 1.64 -7.46 -11.64
N ALA A 121 2.25 -8.18 -10.70
CA ALA A 121 2.06 -9.62 -10.51
C ALA A 121 0.65 -9.93 -10.00
N TYR A 122 0.26 -11.23 -10.01
CA TYR A 122 -0.97 -11.66 -9.33
C TYR A 122 -0.91 -11.34 -7.84
N GLY A 123 -2.06 -11.32 -7.18
CA GLY A 123 -2.19 -11.14 -5.75
C GLY A 123 -1.98 -9.72 -5.29
N ILE A 124 -1.07 -9.49 -4.37
CA ILE A 124 -0.87 -8.21 -3.68
C ILE A 124 -0.58 -7.07 -4.66
N ASP A 125 0.32 -7.26 -5.63
CA ASP A 125 0.67 -6.22 -6.60
C ASP A 125 -0.56 -5.73 -7.37
N ALA A 126 -1.36 -6.68 -7.90
CA ALA A 126 -2.58 -6.35 -8.63
C ALA A 126 -3.65 -5.70 -7.73
N ALA A 127 -3.76 -6.12 -6.47
CA ALA A 127 -4.70 -5.54 -5.52
C ALA A 127 -4.31 -4.09 -5.19
N ALA A 128 -3.01 -3.82 -4.95
CA ALA A 128 -2.46 -2.49 -4.72
C ALA A 128 -2.73 -1.55 -5.92
N HIS A 129 -2.48 -2.02 -7.14
CA HIS A 129 -2.75 -1.25 -8.35
C HIS A 129 -4.24 -0.92 -8.50
N ARG A 130 -5.14 -1.91 -8.31
CA ARG A 130 -6.61 -1.68 -8.37
C ARG A 130 -7.08 -0.67 -7.32
N GLY A 131 -6.51 -0.69 -6.13
CA GLY A 131 -6.78 0.30 -5.11
C GLY A 131 -6.32 1.69 -5.54
N ALA A 132 -5.07 1.80 -5.99
CA ALA A 132 -4.47 3.05 -6.42
C ALA A 132 -5.22 3.71 -7.59
N GLN A 133 -5.72 2.94 -8.55
CA GLN A 133 -6.51 3.44 -9.68
C GLN A 133 -7.83 4.10 -9.23
N GLN A 134 -8.38 3.71 -8.08
CA GLN A 134 -9.59 4.34 -7.52
C GLN A 134 -9.30 5.66 -6.80
N GLY A 135 -8.08 5.84 -6.28
CA GLY A 135 -7.69 7.00 -5.50
C GLY A 135 -6.79 8.00 -6.26
N GLY A 136 -6.02 7.53 -7.23
CA GLY A 136 -5.03 8.37 -7.89
C GLY A 136 -4.23 7.62 -8.95
N ARG A 137 -2.89 7.68 -8.86
CA ARG A 137 -2.00 7.15 -9.89
C ARG A 137 -1.11 6.02 -9.36
N THR A 138 -0.73 5.16 -10.29
CA THR A 138 0.17 4.04 -9.98
C THR A 138 1.15 3.78 -11.12
N LEU A 139 2.31 3.24 -10.76
CA LEU A 139 3.38 2.87 -11.66
C LEU A 139 3.67 1.38 -11.54
N SER A 140 3.60 0.67 -12.65
CA SER A 140 3.97 -0.74 -12.70
C SER A 140 5.35 -0.91 -13.33
N VAL A 141 6.25 -1.61 -12.62
CA VAL A 141 7.55 -2.00 -13.19
C VAL A 141 7.45 -3.40 -13.75
N SER A 142 7.68 -3.57 -15.06
CA SER A 142 7.57 -4.85 -15.76
C SER A 142 8.88 -5.65 -15.68
N ALA A 143 8.76 -6.97 -15.68
CA ALA A 143 9.90 -7.90 -15.84
C ALA A 143 10.14 -8.31 -17.31
N GLY A 144 9.27 -7.89 -18.22
CA GLY A 144 9.40 -8.04 -19.67
C GLY A 144 9.32 -6.70 -20.35
N GLY A 145 9.38 -6.67 -21.69
CA GLY A 145 9.20 -5.44 -22.46
C GLY A 145 7.82 -4.81 -22.27
N VAL A 146 7.73 -3.49 -22.43
CA VAL A 146 6.47 -2.72 -22.25
C VAL A 146 5.41 -3.00 -23.31
N ASP A 147 5.78 -3.70 -24.39
CA ASP A 147 4.89 -4.18 -25.44
C ASP A 147 3.98 -5.33 -24.98
N ARG A 148 4.30 -5.98 -23.87
CA ARG A 148 3.59 -7.14 -23.35
C ARG A 148 3.08 -6.92 -21.94
N LEU A 149 1.77 -6.90 -21.82
CA LEU A 149 1.12 -6.84 -20.52
C LEU A 149 1.12 -8.23 -19.85
N TYR A 150 2.00 -8.41 -18.89
CA TYR A 150 2.16 -9.70 -18.21
C TYR A 150 2.04 -9.55 -16.68
N PRO A 151 1.32 -10.45 -16.02
CA PRO A 151 0.64 -11.67 -16.51
C PRO A 151 -0.66 -11.36 -17.27
N ALA A 152 -1.04 -12.21 -18.21
CA ALA A 152 -2.21 -12.00 -19.07
C ALA A 152 -3.53 -11.83 -18.28
N GLY A 153 -3.67 -12.49 -17.12
CA GLY A 153 -4.84 -12.33 -16.26
C GLY A 153 -4.95 -10.93 -15.61
N ASN A 154 -3.89 -10.13 -15.61
CA ASN A 154 -3.88 -8.74 -15.14
C ASN A 154 -3.83 -7.73 -16.30
N ALA A 155 -4.01 -8.17 -17.56
CA ALA A 155 -3.89 -7.29 -18.71
C ALA A 155 -4.79 -6.05 -18.59
N GLY A 156 -6.04 -6.20 -18.17
CA GLY A 156 -6.95 -5.06 -18.00
C GLY A 156 -6.46 -4.03 -16.96
N VAL A 157 -5.90 -4.48 -15.83
CA VAL A 157 -5.30 -3.60 -14.82
C VAL A 157 -4.08 -2.86 -15.39
N LEU A 158 -3.24 -3.58 -16.14
CA LEU A 158 -2.04 -3.00 -16.74
C LEU A 158 -2.36 -2.04 -17.88
N GLU A 159 -3.41 -2.29 -18.68
CA GLU A 159 -3.93 -1.36 -19.69
C GLU A 159 -4.43 -0.07 -19.07
N GLU A 160 -5.17 -0.17 -17.97
CA GLU A 160 -5.61 1.01 -17.23
C GLU A 160 -4.42 1.79 -16.65
N ILE A 161 -3.39 1.10 -16.12
CA ILE A 161 -2.14 1.74 -15.67
C ILE A 161 -1.46 2.49 -16.81
N VAL A 162 -1.39 1.93 -18.01
CA VAL A 162 -0.84 2.62 -19.19
C VAL A 162 -1.61 3.90 -19.50
N THR A 163 -2.93 3.91 -19.27
CA THR A 163 -3.80 5.05 -19.59
C THR A 163 -3.75 6.15 -18.53
N THR A 164 -3.71 5.79 -17.23
CA THR A 164 -3.85 6.73 -16.11
C THR A 164 -2.57 6.91 -15.31
N GLY A 165 -1.57 6.08 -15.54
CA GLY A 165 -0.31 5.99 -14.81
C GLY A 165 0.87 5.75 -15.74
N ALA A 166 1.78 4.84 -15.38
CA ALA A 166 2.89 4.41 -16.22
C ALA A 166 3.25 2.93 -16.04
N LEU A 167 3.61 2.27 -17.15
CA LEU A 167 4.24 0.97 -17.19
C LEU A 167 5.69 1.13 -17.64
N VAL A 168 6.62 0.61 -16.85
CA VAL A 168 8.07 0.82 -17.03
C VAL A 168 8.80 -0.51 -17.13
N ALA A 169 9.79 -0.62 -17.98
CA ALA A 169 10.68 -1.76 -18.08
C ALA A 169 12.14 -1.33 -18.31
N GLU A 170 13.08 -2.10 -17.75
CA GLU A 170 14.51 -1.97 -18.04
C GLU A 170 14.89 -2.64 -19.38
N VAL A 171 14.10 -3.63 -19.78
CA VAL A 171 14.38 -4.40 -21.00
C VAL A 171 13.54 -3.88 -22.17
N PRO A 172 14.09 -3.95 -23.39
CA PRO A 172 13.42 -3.44 -24.57
C PRO A 172 12.13 -4.21 -24.93
N PRO A 173 11.26 -3.62 -25.79
CA PRO A 173 10.14 -4.32 -26.39
C PRO A 173 10.56 -5.64 -27.04
N GLY A 174 9.69 -6.64 -27.03
CA GLY A 174 9.97 -8.00 -27.50
C GLY A 174 10.57 -8.93 -26.45
N CYS A 175 11.12 -8.40 -25.36
CA CYS A 175 11.69 -9.21 -24.28
C CYS A 175 10.63 -9.94 -23.46
N GLN A 176 10.75 -11.27 -23.39
CA GLN A 176 9.85 -12.11 -22.59
C GLN A 176 10.17 -11.97 -21.09
N PRO A 177 9.15 -11.95 -20.21
CA PRO A 177 9.38 -12.06 -18.78
C PRO A 177 9.98 -13.43 -18.45
N GLY A 178 10.93 -13.46 -17.52
CA GLY A 178 11.58 -14.68 -17.09
C GLY A 178 11.93 -14.62 -15.60
N ARG A 179 12.18 -15.79 -14.97
CA ARG A 179 12.44 -15.87 -13.53
C ARG A 179 13.55 -14.93 -13.05
N HIS A 180 14.67 -14.87 -13.75
CA HIS A 180 15.78 -13.98 -13.41
C HIS A 180 15.38 -12.51 -13.55
N ARG A 181 14.56 -12.15 -14.56
CA ARG A 181 14.08 -10.78 -14.78
C ARG A 181 13.12 -10.30 -13.72
N PHE A 182 12.30 -11.18 -13.13
CA PHE A 182 11.49 -10.83 -11.98
C PHE A 182 12.34 -10.43 -10.77
N LEU A 183 13.44 -11.14 -10.54
CA LEU A 183 14.33 -10.85 -9.42
C LEU A 183 15.15 -9.57 -9.67
N SER A 184 15.71 -9.40 -10.88
CA SER A 184 16.46 -8.19 -11.22
C SER A 184 15.58 -6.93 -11.24
N ARG A 185 14.32 -7.03 -11.71
CA ARG A 185 13.36 -5.95 -11.72
C ARG A 185 13.05 -5.44 -10.30
N ASN A 186 13.01 -6.30 -9.30
CA ASN A 186 12.63 -5.93 -7.94
C ASN A 186 13.51 -4.83 -7.33
N ARG A 187 14.79 -4.73 -7.74
CA ARG A 187 15.68 -3.65 -7.32
C ARG A 187 15.19 -2.28 -7.81
N LEU A 188 14.58 -2.23 -9.00
CA LEU A 188 14.04 -0.98 -9.54
C LEU A 188 12.84 -0.51 -8.73
N ILE A 189 11.94 -1.41 -8.34
CA ILE A 189 10.80 -1.07 -7.47
C ILE A 189 11.29 -0.42 -6.18
N ALA A 190 12.27 -1.04 -5.52
CA ALA A 190 12.83 -0.52 -4.28
C ALA A 190 13.55 0.83 -4.49
N ALA A 191 14.33 0.96 -5.57
CA ALA A 191 15.11 2.16 -5.84
C ALA A 191 14.24 3.37 -6.24
N MET A 192 13.11 3.14 -6.88
CA MET A 192 12.18 4.19 -7.33
C MET A 192 11.24 4.69 -6.22
N THR A 193 11.36 4.21 -4.99
CA THR A 193 10.43 4.53 -3.88
C THR A 193 11.16 4.97 -2.63
N GLY A 194 10.49 5.79 -1.80
CA GLY A 194 11.00 6.20 -0.49
C GLY A 194 11.00 5.06 0.53
N GLY A 195 10.02 4.15 0.41
CA GLY A 195 9.90 2.97 1.26
C GLY A 195 9.21 1.82 0.56
N THR A 196 9.33 0.64 1.14
CA THR A 196 8.69 -0.59 0.66
C THR A 196 7.83 -1.19 1.77
N VAL A 197 6.56 -1.44 1.49
CA VAL A 197 5.64 -2.15 2.39
C VAL A 197 5.35 -3.54 1.83
N VAL A 198 5.67 -4.56 2.62
CA VAL A 198 5.32 -5.95 2.32
C VAL A 198 4.00 -6.29 3.00
N VAL A 199 2.92 -6.40 2.19
CA VAL A 199 1.56 -6.62 2.71
C VAL A 199 1.34 -8.06 3.12
N GLU A 200 1.78 -9.01 2.31
CA GLU A 200 1.69 -10.43 2.63
C GLU A 200 2.85 -11.20 1.98
N ALA A 201 3.54 -12.04 2.73
CA ALA A 201 4.63 -12.84 2.21
C ALA A 201 4.75 -14.17 2.95
N ALA A 202 4.78 -15.28 2.22
CA ALA A 202 5.22 -16.56 2.74
C ALA A 202 6.75 -16.56 2.94
N TRP A 203 7.27 -17.55 3.68
CA TRP A 203 8.69 -17.65 4.04
C TRP A 203 9.68 -17.53 2.86
N ARG A 204 9.29 -17.98 1.66
CA ARG A 204 10.10 -17.95 0.43
C ARG A 204 9.46 -17.08 -0.67
N SER A 205 8.72 -16.04 -0.30
CA SER A 205 8.09 -15.13 -1.25
C SER A 205 9.12 -14.31 -2.02
N GLY A 206 8.85 -14.06 -3.31
CA GLY A 206 9.66 -13.16 -4.14
C GLY A 206 9.65 -11.70 -3.65
N ALA A 207 8.61 -11.27 -2.93
CA ALA A 207 8.52 -9.94 -2.34
C ALA A 207 9.63 -9.67 -1.31
N LEU A 208 10.14 -10.71 -0.63
CA LEU A 208 11.27 -10.59 0.29
C LEU A 208 12.58 -10.18 -0.43
N SER A 209 12.67 -10.38 -1.75
CA SER A 209 13.77 -9.83 -2.55
C SER A 209 13.66 -8.32 -2.69
N THR A 210 12.45 -7.77 -2.91
CA THR A 210 12.24 -6.33 -2.94
C THR A 210 12.54 -5.70 -1.58
N ALA A 211 12.08 -6.32 -0.49
CA ALA A 211 12.38 -5.88 0.88
C ALA A 211 13.88 -5.83 1.17
N ARG A 212 14.65 -6.82 0.67
CA ARG A 212 16.11 -6.83 0.79
C ARG A 212 16.73 -5.66 0.04
N HIS A 213 16.34 -5.44 -1.23
CA HIS A 213 16.86 -4.32 -2.01
C HIS A 213 16.53 -2.97 -1.37
N ALA A 214 15.34 -2.80 -0.77
CA ALA A 214 15.00 -1.59 -0.02
C ALA A 214 15.96 -1.36 1.15
N ARG A 215 16.24 -2.41 1.93
CA ARG A 215 17.18 -2.36 3.05
C ARG A 215 18.61 -2.06 2.59
N ASP A 216 19.08 -2.73 1.52
CA ASP A 216 20.42 -2.53 0.96
C ASP A 216 20.63 -1.09 0.45
N LEU A 217 19.55 -0.42 0.02
CA LEU A 217 19.52 1.00 -0.39
C LEU A 217 19.26 1.97 0.77
N GLY A 218 19.14 1.49 2.01
CA GLY A 218 18.79 2.35 3.15
C GLY A 218 17.39 2.96 3.06
N ARG A 219 16.47 2.31 2.31
CA ARG A 219 15.07 2.74 2.22
C ARG A 219 14.26 2.17 3.37
N GLU A 220 13.23 2.91 3.75
CA GLU A 220 12.32 2.47 4.78
C GLU A 220 11.59 1.17 4.42
N LEU A 221 11.40 0.31 5.41
CA LEU A 221 10.79 -1.00 5.23
C LEU A 221 9.64 -1.19 6.24
N GLY A 222 8.43 -1.32 5.71
CA GLY A 222 7.23 -1.67 6.44
C GLY A 222 6.79 -3.10 6.15
N ALA A 223 6.10 -3.70 7.11
CA ALA A 223 5.44 -4.98 6.93
C ALA A 223 4.08 -5.00 7.63
N VAL A 224 3.07 -5.51 6.92
CA VAL A 224 1.72 -5.66 7.47
C VAL A 224 1.67 -6.91 8.35
N PRO A 225 1.17 -6.81 9.58
CA PRO A 225 0.95 -7.97 10.43
C PRO A 225 -0.21 -8.82 9.92
N GLY A 226 -0.13 -10.11 10.14
CA GLY A 226 -1.21 -11.02 9.80
C GLY A 226 -1.37 -12.12 10.85
N PRO A 227 -2.33 -13.03 10.72
CA PRO A 227 -2.55 -14.08 11.69
C PRO A 227 -1.28 -14.93 11.89
N VAL A 228 -0.89 -15.16 13.15
CA VAL A 228 0.32 -15.92 13.50
C VAL A 228 0.28 -17.38 13.01
N THR A 229 -0.92 -17.90 12.78
CA THR A 229 -1.16 -19.24 12.25
C THR A 229 -1.12 -19.32 10.72
N SER A 230 -1.06 -18.16 10.03
CA SER A 230 -1.06 -18.09 8.57
C SER A 230 0.36 -18.21 8.02
N MET A 231 0.58 -19.21 7.18
CA MET A 231 1.85 -19.35 6.43
C MET A 231 2.09 -18.20 5.46
N ALA A 232 1.03 -17.55 4.99
CA ALA A 232 1.09 -16.39 4.11
C ALA A 232 1.66 -15.15 4.81
N SER A 233 1.59 -15.06 6.15
CA SER A 233 2.12 -13.95 6.96
C SER A 233 3.53 -14.21 7.49
N ALA A 234 4.07 -15.42 7.34
CA ALA A 234 5.34 -15.83 7.96
C ALA A 234 6.54 -14.98 7.53
N GLY A 235 6.56 -14.50 6.28
CA GLY A 235 7.59 -13.60 5.76
C GLY A 235 7.49 -12.21 6.38
N CYS A 236 6.27 -11.65 6.52
CA CYS A 236 6.04 -10.37 7.19
C CYS A 236 6.46 -10.43 8.67
N HIS A 237 6.09 -11.50 9.38
CA HIS A 237 6.53 -11.70 10.77
C HIS A 237 8.06 -11.77 10.89
N ARG A 238 8.76 -12.35 9.92
CA ARG A 238 10.22 -12.34 9.88
C ARG A 238 10.75 -10.92 9.70
N LEU A 239 10.21 -10.15 8.75
CA LEU A 239 10.64 -8.77 8.50
C LEU A 239 10.44 -7.90 9.75
N LEU A 240 9.29 -8.01 10.43
CA LEU A 240 9.01 -7.30 11.68
C LEU A 240 10.05 -7.62 12.76
N ARG A 241 10.41 -8.89 12.94
CA ARG A 241 11.47 -9.29 13.89
C ARG A 241 12.86 -8.81 13.48
N GLU A 242 13.07 -8.58 12.19
CA GLU A 242 14.31 -8.04 11.63
C GLU A 242 14.34 -6.49 11.60
N GLY A 243 13.34 -5.82 12.22
CA GLY A 243 13.29 -4.38 12.39
C GLY A 243 12.47 -3.63 11.34
N ALA A 244 11.68 -4.30 10.49
CA ALA A 244 10.71 -3.61 9.66
C ALA A 244 9.62 -2.99 10.55
N VAL A 245 9.13 -1.80 10.17
CA VAL A 245 8.06 -1.11 10.88
C VAL A 245 6.74 -1.86 10.69
N CYS A 246 5.99 -2.07 11.77
CA CYS A 246 4.64 -2.62 11.70
C CYS A 246 3.71 -1.57 11.08
N VAL A 247 3.03 -1.92 10.00
CA VAL A 247 2.14 -1.02 9.27
C VAL A 247 0.74 -1.64 9.19
N THR A 248 -0.27 -0.90 9.65
CA THR A 248 -1.67 -1.34 9.69
C THR A 248 -2.61 -0.47 8.86
N ASP A 249 -2.24 0.78 8.58
CA ASP A 249 -3.02 1.76 7.84
C ASP A 249 -2.17 2.69 6.97
N ALA A 250 -2.82 3.55 6.20
CA ALA A 250 -2.16 4.48 5.28
C ALA A 250 -1.42 5.62 6.00
N ASP A 251 -1.83 5.99 7.21
CA ASP A 251 -1.15 7.04 7.99
C ASP A 251 0.22 6.55 8.48
N GLU A 252 0.30 5.29 8.90
CA GLU A 252 1.57 4.67 9.30
C GLU A 252 2.53 4.49 8.10
N VAL A 253 1.98 4.27 6.90
CA VAL A 253 2.80 4.27 5.67
C VAL A 253 3.32 5.66 5.34
N LEU A 254 2.50 6.71 5.47
CA LEU A 254 2.95 8.09 5.26
C LEU A 254 4.04 8.46 6.25
N GLU A 255 3.82 8.21 7.54
CA GLU A 255 4.82 8.45 8.59
C GLU A 255 6.15 7.73 8.28
N LEU A 256 6.08 6.52 7.71
CA LEU A 256 7.25 5.74 7.32
C LEU A 256 8.06 6.40 6.18
N ILE A 257 7.39 7.00 5.19
CA ILE A 257 8.05 7.46 3.95
C ILE A 257 8.26 8.97 3.90
N GLU A 258 7.67 9.73 4.80
CA GLU A 258 7.85 11.17 4.88
C GLU A 258 9.22 11.54 5.47
N PRO A 259 9.83 12.66 5.03
CA PRO A 259 11.03 13.17 5.67
C PRO A 259 10.79 13.47 7.15
N VAL A 260 11.81 13.25 7.99
CA VAL A 260 11.73 13.51 9.43
C VAL A 260 11.34 14.98 9.67
N GLY A 261 10.23 15.17 10.40
CA GLY A 261 9.70 16.50 10.73
C GLY A 261 8.70 17.08 9.70
N ALA A 262 8.35 16.34 8.66
CA ALA A 262 7.34 16.78 7.69
C ALA A 262 5.91 16.65 8.24
N SER A 263 5.66 15.69 9.13
CA SER A 263 4.37 15.49 9.78
C SER A 263 4.41 15.94 11.23
N ASP A 264 3.33 16.59 11.68
CA ASP A 264 3.09 16.86 13.09
C ASP A 264 2.50 15.61 13.75
N PRO A 265 3.22 14.97 14.70
CA PRO A 265 2.73 13.73 15.35
C PRO A 265 1.40 13.93 16.08
N ASP A 266 1.13 15.13 16.58
CA ASP A 266 -0.11 15.41 17.32
C ASP A 266 -1.28 15.67 16.37
N ALA A 267 -1.03 16.30 15.21
CA ALA A 267 -2.02 16.42 14.13
C ALA A 267 -2.39 15.03 13.54
N LEU A 268 -1.42 14.13 13.38
CA LEU A 268 -1.67 12.76 12.95
C LEU A 268 -2.50 11.97 13.97
N LYS A 269 -2.21 12.12 15.27
CA LYS A 269 -3.00 11.48 16.33
C LYS A 269 -4.44 12.02 16.38
N ALA A 270 -4.61 13.34 16.24
CA ALA A 270 -5.92 13.97 16.20
C ALA A 270 -6.75 13.47 15.00
N ARG A 271 -6.13 13.40 13.81
CA ARG A 271 -6.77 12.88 12.60
C ARG A 271 -7.12 11.40 12.71
N ARG A 272 -6.23 10.57 13.27
CA ARG A 272 -6.52 9.16 13.58
C ARG A 272 -7.69 9.01 14.57
N ALA A 273 -7.81 9.90 15.53
CA ALA A 273 -8.93 9.90 16.47
C ALA A 273 -10.25 10.26 15.77
N GLU A 274 -10.23 11.21 14.84
CA GLU A 274 -11.39 11.61 14.04
C GLU A 274 -11.79 10.55 13.01
N GLU A 275 -10.84 9.97 12.27
CA GLU A 275 -11.08 8.95 11.23
C GLU A 275 -11.48 7.59 11.82
N ARG A 276 -10.98 7.24 13.00
CA ARG A 276 -11.47 6.10 13.78
C ARG A 276 -12.92 6.27 14.22
N GLY A 277 -13.52 7.42 13.88
CA GLY A 277 -14.94 7.78 13.99
C GLY A 277 -15.72 6.91 14.93
N GLY A 278 -15.59 7.08 16.21
CA GLY A 278 -16.29 6.31 17.23
C GLY A 278 -16.01 4.82 17.15
N GLY A 279 -14.80 4.36 17.47
CA GLY A 279 -14.54 2.96 17.79
C GLY A 279 -15.62 2.45 18.74
N LEU A 280 -15.83 1.14 18.80
CA LEU A 280 -16.86 0.56 19.68
C LEU A 280 -16.73 1.05 21.16
N LEU A 281 -15.53 1.48 21.54
CA LEU A 281 -15.17 1.93 22.89
C LEU A 281 -15.00 3.47 23.02
N ASP A 282 -14.93 4.21 21.90
CA ASP A 282 -14.67 5.64 21.93
C ASP A 282 -15.85 6.43 22.55
N GLY A 283 -15.49 7.39 23.40
CA GLY A 283 -16.45 8.18 24.14
C GLY A 283 -17.12 7.43 25.32
N LEU A 284 -16.60 6.24 25.67
CA LEU A 284 -17.01 5.51 26.85
C LEU A 284 -16.00 5.71 27.98
N ASP A 285 -16.47 5.85 29.20
CA ASP A 285 -15.66 5.77 30.40
C ASP A 285 -15.02 4.38 30.51
N GLU A 286 -13.92 4.25 31.28
CA GLU A 286 -13.15 3.00 31.44
C GLU A 286 -14.02 1.79 31.77
N LEU A 287 -15.02 1.95 32.59
CA LEU A 287 -15.87 0.87 33.06
C LEU A 287 -16.83 0.33 31.99
N PRO A 288 -17.62 1.15 31.27
CA PRO A 288 -18.39 0.72 30.10
C PRO A 288 -17.50 0.14 28.98
N ALA A 289 -16.33 0.71 28.75
CA ALA A 289 -15.39 0.20 27.74
C ALA A 289 -14.93 -1.22 28.08
N ALA A 290 -14.50 -1.48 29.32
CA ALA A 290 -14.06 -2.80 29.76
C ALA A 290 -15.18 -3.86 29.66
N VAL A 291 -16.43 -3.47 30.02
CA VAL A 291 -17.58 -4.37 29.90
C VAL A 291 -17.90 -4.69 28.45
N LEU A 292 -17.85 -3.69 27.56
CA LEU A 292 -18.12 -3.88 26.13
C LEU A 292 -17.02 -4.74 25.47
N ASP A 293 -15.77 -4.59 25.88
CA ASP A 293 -14.65 -5.41 25.39
C ASP A 293 -14.79 -6.87 25.82
N ALA A 294 -15.23 -7.12 27.05
CA ALA A 294 -15.50 -8.44 27.59
C ALA A 294 -16.69 -9.17 26.91
N MET A 295 -17.54 -8.45 26.17
CA MET A 295 -18.70 -9.05 25.49
C MET A 295 -18.28 -9.89 24.27
N PRO A 296 -18.86 -11.08 24.06
CA PRO A 296 -18.61 -11.86 22.86
C PRO A 296 -19.03 -11.12 21.59
N ALA A 297 -18.26 -11.29 20.51
CA ALA A 297 -18.58 -10.68 19.21
C ALA A 297 -19.91 -11.20 18.60
N ARG A 298 -20.31 -12.42 18.98
CA ARG A 298 -21.58 -13.05 18.55
C ARG A 298 -22.25 -13.73 19.73
N GLY A 299 -23.59 -13.65 19.78
CA GLY A 299 -24.40 -14.23 20.84
C GLY A 299 -24.67 -13.27 21.99
N ALA A 300 -25.46 -13.72 22.95
CA ALA A 300 -25.82 -12.98 24.15
C ALA A 300 -25.12 -13.61 25.39
N THR A 301 -24.85 -12.79 26.41
CA THR A 301 -24.18 -13.23 27.63
C THR A 301 -24.77 -12.54 28.85
N GLY A 302 -24.77 -13.21 30.01
CA GLY A 302 -25.29 -12.67 31.27
C GLY A 302 -24.26 -11.80 32.00
N ALA A 303 -24.75 -10.90 32.88
CA ALA A 303 -23.93 -9.97 33.65
C ALA A 303 -22.87 -10.68 34.54
N ALA A 304 -23.23 -11.79 35.16
CA ALA A 304 -22.30 -12.59 35.96
C ALA A 304 -21.12 -13.17 35.16
N ALA A 305 -21.35 -13.54 33.89
CA ALA A 305 -20.30 -14.03 33.04
C ALA A 305 -19.36 -12.90 32.61
N LEU A 306 -19.93 -11.72 32.28
CA LEU A 306 -19.16 -10.52 31.95
C LEU A 306 -18.31 -10.04 33.13
N ALA A 307 -18.86 -10.07 34.35
CA ALA A 307 -18.15 -9.72 35.59
C ALA A 307 -16.87 -10.54 35.77
N ARG A 308 -16.94 -11.83 35.49
CA ARG A 308 -15.76 -12.71 35.57
C ARG A 308 -14.73 -12.42 34.50
N VAL A 309 -15.16 -12.11 33.26
CA VAL A 309 -14.25 -11.84 32.17
C VAL A 309 -13.60 -10.46 32.29
N ALA A 310 -14.38 -9.45 32.66
CA ALA A 310 -13.89 -8.08 32.85
C ALA A 310 -13.13 -7.86 34.18
N GLY A 311 -13.17 -8.79 35.12
CA GLY A 311 -12.57 -8.62 36.44
C GLY A 311 -13.29 -7.60 37.31
N LEU A 312 -14.61 -7.40 37.09
CA LEU A 312 -15.46 -6.42 37.75
C LEU A 312 -16.50 -7.09 38.63
N SER A 313 -17.12 -6.33 39.55
CA SER A 313 -18.30 -6.80 40.27
C SER A 313 -19.54 -6.82 39.37
N GLU A 314 -20.51 -7.69 39.65
CA GLU A 314 -21.76 -7.73 38.89
C GLU A 314 -22.52 -6.39 38.94
N ARG A 315 -22.41 -5.64 40.03
CA ARG A 315 -23.03 -4.32 40.19
C ARG A 315 -22.43 -3.29 39.20
N GLU A 316 -21.11 -3.29 39.09
CA GLU A 316 -20.40 -2.42 38.14
C GLU A 316 -20.75 -2.78 36.69
N VAL A 317 -20.83 -4.08 36.38
CA VAL A 317 -21.23 -4.55 35.05
C VAL A 317 -22.64 -4.17 34.73
N VAL A 318 -23.61 -4.31 35.61
CA VAL A 318 -25.00 -3.92 35.38
C VAL A 318 -25.13 -2.42 35.18
N SER A 319 -24.41 -1.60 35.95
CA SER A 319 -24.35 -0.15 35.77
C SER A 319 -23.79 0.22 34.39
N ALA A 320 -22.68 -0.38 34.00
CA ALA A 320 -22.05 -0.16 32.70
C ALA A 320 -22.95 -0.60 31.53
N LEU A 321 -23.62 -1.75 31.65
CA LEU A 321 -24.56 -2.25 30.64
C LEU A 321 -25.74 -1.29 30.46
N GLY A 322 -26.26 -0.65 31.52
CA GLY A 322 -27.30 0.37 31.42
C GLY A 322 -26.84 1.60 30.63
N LEU A 323 -25.61 2.07 30.87
CA LEU A 323 -25.03 3.17 30.10
C LEU A 323 -24.80 2.79 28.62
N LEU A 324 -24.32 1.58 28.37
CA LEU A 324 -24.12 1.06 27.03
C LEU A 324 -25.43 0.86 26.26
N GLU A 325 -26.53 0.50 26.96
CA GLU A 325 -27.86 0.38 26.36
C GLU A 325 -28.41 1.76 25.99
N LEU A 326 -28.28 2.76 26.87
CA LEU A 326 -28.64 4.15 26.58
C LEU A 326 -27.83 4.71 25.40
N ALA A 327 -26.57 4.35 25.29
CA ALA A 327 -25.71 4.70 24.16
C ALA A 327 -25.98 3.89 22.88
N GLY A 328 -26.96 2.97 22.87
CA GLY A 328 -27.27 2.13 21.72
C GLY A 328 -26.15 1.15 21.30
N ARG A 329 -25.22 0.84 22.23
CA ARG A 329 -24.06 -0.05 21.97
C ARG A 329 -24.38 -1.51 22.25
N VAL A 330 -25.30 -1.79 23.15
CA VAL A 330 -25.77 -3.14 23.49
C VAL A 330 -27.31 -3.17 23.48
N GLY A 331 -27.86 -4.36 23.32
CA GLY A 331 -29.29 -4.62 23.45
C GLY A 331 -29.55 -5.75 24.41
N ARG A 332 -30.62 -5.65 25.18
CA ARG A 332 -31.06 -6.65 26.13
C ARG A 332 -31.86 -7.76 25.44
N GLU A 333 -31.58 -9.01 25.78
CA GLU A 333 -32.27 -10.19 25.25
C GLU A 333 -32.62 -11.11 26.43
N GLY A 334 -33.80 -10.89 27.02
CA GLY A 334 -34.18 -11.51 28.28
C GLY A 334 -33.30 -11.09 29.45
N GLU A 335 -32.63 -12.03 30.11
CA GLU A 335 -31.63 -11.77 31.17
C GLU A 335 -30.20 -11.64 30.64
N SER A 336 -30.00 -11.72 29.33
CA SER A 336 -28.71 -11.63 28.67
C SER A 336 -28.59 -10.36 27.85
N TRP A 337 -27.34 -10.03 27.49
CA TRP A 337 -26.97 -8.83 26.74
C TRP A 337 -26.19 -9.20 25.48
N ARG A 338 -26.44 -8.51 24.37
CA ARG A 338 -25.69 -8.68 23.13
C ARG A 338 -25.17 -7.33 22.62
N ARG A 339 -24.11 -7.36 21.83
CA ARG A 339 -23.66 -6.16 21.09
C ARG A 339 -24.73 -5.72 20.09
N ALA A 340 -24.99 -4.41 19.98
CA ALA A 340 -25.91 -3.86 18.99
C ALA A 340 -25.38 -4.12 17.57
N ARG A 341 -26.25 -4.55 16.65
CA ARG A 341 -25.92 -4.71 15.24
C ARG A 341 -25.89 -3.36 14.53
N ALA A 342 -25.14 -3.26 13.43
CA ALA A 342 -25.08 -2.04 12.63
C ALA A 342 -26.47 -1.60 12.10
N SER A 343 -27.41 -2.55 11.91
CA SER A 343 -28.81 -2.31 11.56
C SER A 343 -29.60 -1.63 12.68
N ASP A 344 -29.28 -1.93 13.93
CA ASP A 344 -30.03 -1.44 15.10
C ASP A 344 -29.70 0.05 15.38
N ARG A 345 -28.48 0.49 14.97
CA ARG A 345 -28.00 1.88 15.12
C ARG A 345 -28.64 2.89 14.16
N ARG A 346 -29.19 2.44 13.02
CA ARG A 346 -29.86 3.33 12.05
C ARG A 346 -31.29 3.65 12.45
N ALA A 347 -31.93 2.81 13.25
CA ALA A 347 -33.31 3.03 13.69
C ALA A 347 -33.43 4.10 14.79
N SER A 348 -32.42 4.21 15.68
CA SER A 348 -32.44 5.19 16.79
C SER A 348 -32.13 6.64 16.37
N ASN A 349 -31.53 6.85 15.18
CA ASN A 349 -31.23 8.20 14.65
C ASN A 349 -32.36 8.78 13.76
N LEU A 350 -33.48 8.06 13.57
CA LEU A 350 -34.61 8.51 12.79
C LEU A 350 -35.79 9.02 13.68
N ASP A 351 -35.68 8.82 15.00
CA ASP A 351 -36.69 9.22 15.98
C ASP A 351 -36.19 10.31 16.97
N ALA A 352 -35.09 11.00 16.64
CA ALA A 352 -34.55 12.12 17.45
C ALA A 352 -34.57 13.45 16.69
#